data_ffe14761584e8a60b34aba94162c1c56
#
_entry.id   ffe14761584e8a60b34aba94162c1c56
#
_cell.length_a   1.000
_cell.length_b   1.000
_cell.length_c   1.000
_cell.angle_alpha   90.00
_cell.angle_beta   90.00
_cell.angle_gamma   90.00
#
_symmetry.space_group_name_H-M   'P 1'
#
loop_
_entity.id
_entity.type
_entity.pdbx_description
1 polymer ?
#
loop_
_entity_poly.entity_id
_entity_poly.type
_entity_poly.pdbx_seq_one_letter_code
_entity_poly.pdbx_strand_id
1 'polypeptide(L)'
;MADKIIRVLAKDAPVKASAITAKEMVERARQIHKTLPVATAALGRSLMAASMMGNQLKEKDGSVTLRIKGGGPLGGITVVSDSQGNARGYVVNPLVDLPLKGPAKLDVGSAVGRDGSLTVIKDLCMKEPYVGTVPLVSGEIAEDITSYFAESEQIPTACALGVLVDVDQRVQCAGGYLIQLLPGADDAAISAIEQGIARVGPVTEALRGGLSARELVEQVLSEFQLEILSEEPVEYRCYCSRERVTRALISMGREELNSLIREQGRAELTCQFCDKVYHYTNEELEGLLASL
;
A
#
# COMPACT_ATOMS: atom_id res chain seq x y z
N MET A 1 -6.73 -17.77 6.77
CA MET A 1 -6.56 -16.97 8.02
C MET A 1 -6.97 -15.54 7.69
N ALA A 2 -7.57 -14.80 8.63
CA ALA A 2 -7.85 -13.39 8.41
C ALA A 2 -6.54 -12.60 8.32
N ASP A 3 -6.52 -11.58 7.47
CA ASP A 3 -5.36 -10.69 7.33
C ASP A 3 -5.15 -9.88 8.61
N LYS A 4 -3.91 -9.74 9.01
CA LYS A 4 -3.52 -9.06 10.25
C LYS A 4 -2.23 -8.28 10.08
N ILE A 5 -2.14 -7.19 10.83
CA ILE A 5 -0.91 -6.44 11.05
C ILE A 5 -0.52 -6.54 12.52
N ILE A 6 0.76 -6.71 12.78
CA ILE A 6 1.33 -6.72 14.12
C ILE A 6 2.43 -5.68 14.22
N ARG A 7 2.52 -5.00 15.36
CA ARG A 7 3.63 -4.14 15.73
C ARG A 7 4.34 -4.66 16.95
N VAL A 8 5.66 -4.65 16.89
CA VAL A 8 6.52 -5.11 17.98
C VAL A 8 7.63 -4.10 18.26
N LEU A 9 8.11 -4.13 19.48
CA LEU A 9 9.28 -3.39 19.96
C LEU A 9 10.23 -4.38 20.63
N ALA A 10 11.53 -4.31 20.33
CA ALA A 10 12.52 -5.05 21.10
C ALA A 10 12.75 -4.34 22.45
N LYS A 11 12.79 -5.12 23.55
CA LYS A 11 13.03 -4.61 24.91
C LYS A 11 14.49 -4.38 25.21
N ASP A 12 15.34 -5.11 24.53
CA ASP A 12 16.79 -5.22 24.72
C ASP A 12 17.60 -4.51 23.64
N ALA A 13 16.95 -3.93 22.62
CA ALA A 13 17.58 -3.18 21.57
C ALA A 13 16.66 -2.07 21.02
N PRO A 14 17.21 -0.97 20.47
CA PRO A 14 16.40 0.08 19.87
C PRO A 14 15.89 -0.33 18.46
N VAL A 15 15.04 -1.33 18.41
CA VAL A 15 14.47 -1.91 17.17
C VAL A 15 12.96 -2.00 17.31
N LYS A 16 12.24 -1.46 16.33
CA LYS A 16 10.80 -1.65 16.16
C LYS A 16 10.50 -2.32 14.83
N ALA A 17 9.42 -3.09 14.78
CA ALA A 17 8.98 -3.69 13.53
C ALA A 17 7.47 -3.76 13.41
N SER A 18 7.03 -3.82 12.16
CA SER A 18 5.66 -4.21 11.79
C SER A 18 5.74 -5.39 10.82
N ALA A 19 4.82 -6.34 10.95
CA ALA A 19 4.63 -7.41 9.97
C ALA A 19 3.16 -7.54 9.61
N ILE A 20 2.89 -8.02 8.39
CA ILE A 20 1.54 -8.11 7.84
C ILE A 20 1.34 -9.41 7.08
N THR A 21 0.16 -10.02 7.24
CA THR A 21 -0.44 -10.94 6.26
C THR A 21 -1.58 -10.22 5.57
N ALA A 22 -1.69 -10.33 4.25
CA ALA A 22 -2.59 -9.49 3.44
C ALA A 22 -3.17 -10.24 2.23
N LYS A 23 -3.35 -11.56 2.33
CA LYS A 23 -3.85 -12.38 1.23
C LYS A 23 -5.22 -11.91 0.74
N GLU A 24 -6.17 -11.73 1.66
CA GLU A 24 -7.55 -11.35 1.32
C GLU A 24 -7.62 -9.90 0.83
N MET A 25 -6.81 -8.99 1.41
CA MET A 25 -6.68 -7.60 0.98
C MET A 25 -6.21 -7.52 -0.48
N VAL A 26 -5.14 -8.25 -0.83
CA VAL A 26 -4.57 -8.23 -2.18
C VAL A 26 -5.48 -8.95 -3.17
N GLU A 27 -6.08 -10.09 -2.80
CA GLU A 27 -7.04 -10.79 -3.63
C GLU A 27 -8.28 -9.93 -3.91
N ARG A 28 -8.76 -9.17 -2.90
CA ARG A 28 -9.86 -8.24 -3.09
C ARG A 28 -9.51 -7.12 -4.08
N ALA A 29 -8.31 -6.54 -3.98
CA ALA A 29 -7.81 -5.57 -4.95
C ALA A 29 -7.75 -6.14 -6.37
N ARG A 30 -7.23 -7.38 -6.52
CA ARG A 30 -7.16 -8.09 -7.79
C ARG A 30 -8.55 -8.28 -8.41
N GLN A 31 -9.53 -8.70 -7.62
CA GLN A 31 -10.91 -8.91 -8.10
C GLN A 31 -11.58 -7.62 -8.56
N ILE A 32 -11.39 -6.52 -7.82
CA ILE A 32 -11.95 -5.20 -8.18
C ILE A 32 -11.34 -4.71 -9.49
N HIS A 33 -10.00 -4.66 -9.56
CA HIS A 33 -9.29 -4.04 -10.68
C HIS A 33 -8.93 -5.01 -11.81
N LYS A 34 -9.25 -6.31 -11.65
CA LYS A 34 -8.97 -7.38 -12.62
C LYS A 34 -7.49 -7.40 -13.05
N THR A 35 -6.59 -7.20 -12.08
CA THR A 35 -5.15 -7.12 -12.34
C THR A 35 -4.57 -8.45 -12.76
N LEU A 36 -3.67 -8.45 -13.76
CA LEU A 36 -2.84 -9.59 -14.10
C LEU A 36 -1.74 -9.82 -13.05
N PRO A 37 -1.07 -10.98 -13.02
CA PRO A 37 -0.18 -11.38 -11.93
C PRO A 37 0.88 -10.35 -11.54
N VAL A 38 1.58 -9.73 -12.50
CA VAL A 38 2.63 -8.74 -12.20
C VAL A 38 2.04 -7.45 -11.62
N ALA A 39 0.88 -7.00 -12.14
CA ALA A 39 0.16 -5.85 -11.61
C ALA A 39 -0.41 -6.14 -10.21
N THR A 40 -0.90 -7.37 -9.98
CA THR A 40 -1.35 -7.83 -8.66
C THR A 40 -0.21 -7.80 -7.65
N ALA A 41 0.98 -8.26 -8.02
CA ALA A 41 2.15 -8.26 -7.14
C ALA A 41 2.60 -6.83 -6.82
N ALA A 42 2.67 -5.94 -7.81
CA ALA A 42 3.04 -4.54 -7.62
C ALA A 42 2.05 -3.80 -6.72
N LEU A 43 0.75 -3.91 -7.00
CA LEU A 43 -0.32 -3.30 -6.20
C LEU A 43 -0.35 -3.88 -4.78
N GLY A 44 -0.24 -5.19 -4.63
CA GLY A 44 -0.26 -5.86 -3.34
C GLY A 44 0.91 -5.45 -2.44
N ARG A 45 2.14 -5.39 -2.97
CA ARG A 45 3.30 -4.86 -2.23
C ARG A 45 3.07 -3.41 -1.80
N SER A 46 2.53 -2.57 -2.67
CA SER A 46 2.24 -1.17 -2.37
C SER A 46 1.15 -1.03 -1.29
N LEU A 47 0.09 -1.86 -1.34
CA LEU A 47 -0.97 -1.90 -0.32
C LEU A 47 -0.41 -2.28 1.06
N MET A 48 0.43 -3.30 1.12
CA MET A 48 1.06 -3.75 2.37
C MET A 48 2.01 -2.71 2.95
N ALA A 49 2.83 -2.07 2.10
CA ALA A 49 3.69 -0.97 2.54
C ALA A 49 2.87 0.19 3.11
N ALA A 50 1.83 0.64 2.40
CA ALA A 50 0.93 1.69 2.88
C ALA A 50 0.24 1.29 4.19
N SER A 51 -0.24 0.04 4.31
CA SER A 51 -0.88 -0.49 5.51
C SER A 51 0.04 -0.43 6.73
N MET A 52 1.28 -0.90 6.60
CA MET A 52 2.26 -0.85 7.69
C MET A 52 2.65 0.57 8.06
N MET A 53 2.77 1.47 7.08
CA MET A 53 3.07 2.89 7.32
C MET A 53 1.89 3.62 7.95
N GLY A 54 0.67 3.37 7.49
CA GLY A 54 -0.56 3.94 8.03
C GLY A 54 -0.79 3.52 9.49
N ASN A 55 -0.62 2.24 9.79
CA ASN A 55 -0.79 1.71 11.14
C ASN A 55 0.24 2.25 12.16
N GLN A 56 1.30 2.90 11.70
CA GLN A 56 2.26 3.61 12.57
C GLN A 56 1.82 5.03 12.94
N LEU A 57 0.80 5.58 12.29
CA LEU A 57 0.28 6.92 12.61
C LEU A 57 -0.34 6.94 14.01
N LYS A 58 -0.15 8.07 14.70
CA LYS A 58 -0.77 8.31 16.02
C LYS A 58 -2.16 8.92 15.90
N GLU A 59 -2.38 9.67 14.84
CA GLU A 59 -3.61 10.38 14.52
C GLU A 59 -4.67 9.39 14.01
N LYS A 60 -5.78 9.25 14.74
CA LYS A 60 -6.84 8.26 14.41
C LYS A 60 -7.46 8.46 13.03
N ASP A 61 -7.59 9.72 12.60
CA ASP A 61 -8.14 10.10 11.30
C ASP A 61 -7.03 10.33 10.26
N GLY A 62 -5.78 10.02 10.61
CA GLY A 62 -4.63 10.16 9.73
C GLY A 62 -4.64 9.15 8.59
N SER A 63 -3.92 9.47 7.52
CA SER A 63 -3.75 8.57 6.39
C SER A 63 -2.37 8.69 5.75
N VAL A 64 -1.95 7.59 5.10
CA VAL A 64 -0.74 7.55 4.27
C VAL A 64 -1.14 7.27 2.84
N THR A 65 -0.69 8.10 1.90
CA THR A 65 -0.84 7.87 0.47
C THR A 65 0.54 7.62 -0.14
N LEU A 66 0.68 6.52 -0.87
CA LEU A 66 1.85 6.25 -1.70
C LEU A 66 1.46 6.45 -3.17
N ARG A 67 2.27 7.23 -3.88
CA ARG A 67 2.19 7.39 -5.35
C ARG A 67 3.50 6.95 -5.95
N ILE A 68 3.44 5.96 -6.82
CA ILE A 68 4.61 5.37 -7.46
C ILE A 68 4.47 5.56 -8.97
N LYS A 69 5.43 6.24 -9.57
CA LYS A 69 5.51 6.45 -11.01
C LYS A 69 6.94 6.17 -11.45
N GLY A 70 7.16 5.07 -12.11
CA GLY A 70 8.51 4.64 -12.52
C GLY A 70 8.75 4.62 -14.03
N GLY A 71 7.80 5.10 -14.83
CA GLY A 71 7.94 5.08 -16.30
C GLY A 71 7.71 3.71 -16.95
N GLY A 72 7.45 2.67 -16.15
CA GLY A 72 7.13 1.34 -16.67
C GLY A 72 5.70 1.19 -17.18
N PRO A 73 5.37 0.04 -17.79
CA PRO A 73 4.08 -0.19 -18.44
C PRO A 73 2.86 -0.14 -17.50
N LEU A 74 3.02 -0.31 -16.19
CA LEU A 74 1.93 -0.12 -15.21
C LEU A 74 1.41 1.32 -15.16
N GLY A 75 2.17 2.29 -15.65
CA GLY A 75 1.81 3.71 -15.73
C GLY A 75 1.83 4.44 -14.38
N GLY A 76 1.46 3.78 -13.31
CA GLY A 76 1.51 4.32 -11.94
C GLY A 76 0.65 3.52 -10.98
N ILE A 77 0.99 3.61 -9.70
CA ILE A 77 0.27 2.98 -8.59
C ILE A 77 -0.07 4.07 -7.58
N THR A 78 -1.30 4.08 -7.12
CA THR A 78 -1.75 4.93 -6.01
C THR A 78 -2.42 4.06 -4.97
N VAL A 79 -1.91 4.11 -3.75
CA VAL A 79 -2.48 3.40 -2.60
C VAL A 79 -2.63 4.33 -1.41
N VAL A 80 -3.67 4.11 -0.62
CA VAL A 80 -3.97 4.90 0.58
C VAL A 80 -4.29 3.95 1.72
N SER A 81 -3.68 4.17 2.87
CA SER A 81 -4.02 3.48 4.12
C SER A 81 -4.49 4.48 5.18
N ASP A 82 -5.41 4.04 6.01
CA ASP A 82 -5.77 4.73 7.25
C ASP A 82 -4.83 4.35 8.41
N SER A 83 -5.04 4.97 9.57
CA SER A 83 -4.28 4.68 10.80
C SER A 83 -4.57 3.32 11.43
N GLN A 84 -5.59 2.60 10.98
CA GLN A 84 -5.88 1.22 11.39
C GLN A 84 -5.17 0.18 10.50
N GLY A 85 -4.53 0.63 9.41
CA GLY A 85 -3.87 -0.25 8.44
C GLY A 85 -4.79 -0.78 7.34
N ASN A 86 -6.07 -0.39 7.29
CA ASN A 86 -6.90 -0.73 6.14
C ASN A 86 -6.44 0.06 4.92
N ALA A 87 -6.32 -0.62 3.79
CA ALA A 87 -5.78 0.01 2.60
C ALA A 87 -6.70 -0.12 1.39
N ARG A 88 -6.53 0.78 0.43
CA ARG A 88 -7.13 0.77 -0.90
C ARG A 88 -6.15 1.34 -1.91
N GLY A 89 -6.26 0.91 -3.14
CA GLY A 89 -5.36 1.40 -4.18
C GLY A 89 -5.74 0.88 -5.55
N TYR A 90 -5.07 1.41 -6.57
CA TYR A 90 -5.23 0.99 -7.96
C TYR A 90 -3.91 1.16 -8.72
N VAL A 91 -3.83 0.49 -9.86
CA VAL A 91 -2.80 0.70 -10.88
C VAL A 91 -3.45 1.31 -12.13
N VAL A 92 -2.71 2.12 -12.86
CA VAL A 92 -3.23 2.77 -14.09
C VAL A 92 -3.51 1.73 -15.16
N ASN A 93 -2.57 0.80 -15.40
CA ASN A 93 -2.70 -0.27 -16.37
C ASN A 93 -2.72 -1.65 -15.68
N PRO A 94 -3.91 -2.17 -15.32
CA PRO A 94 -4.03 -3.42 -14.57
C PRO A 94 -3.74 -4.67 -15.41
N LEU A 95 -3.81 -4.57 -16.74
CA LEU A 95 -3.68 -5.69 -17.68
C LEU A 95 -2.25 -5.84 -18.25
N VAL A 96 -1.26 -5.32 -17.53
CA VAL A 96 0.15 -5.50 -17.92
C VAL A 96 0.56 -6.93 -17.68
N ASP A 97 1.12 -7.55 -18.72
CA ASP A 97 1.72 -8.88 -18.68
C ASP A 97 3.16 -8.81 -19.15
N LEU A 98 4.07 -9.35 -18.36
CA LEU A 98 5.50 -9.39 -18.66
C LEU A 98 6.04 -10.80 -18.48
N PRO A 99 7.07 -11.20 -19.26
CA PRO A 99 7.78 -12.44 -19.01
C PRO A 99 8.31 -12.51 -17.59
N LEU A 100 8.39 -13.72 -17.06
CA LEU A 100 8.99 -13.93 -15.74
C LEU A 100 10.47 -13.55 -15.77
N LYS A 101 10.94 -12.87 -14.72
CA LYS A 101 12.34 -12.49 -14.51
C LYS A 101 13.23 -13.71 -14.20
N GLY A 102 12.62 -14.80 -13.77
CA GLY A 102 13.30 -16.05 -13.43
C GLY A 102 12.28 -17.13 -13.01
N PRO A 103 12.70 -18.30 -12.56
CA PRO A 103 11.79 -19.35 -12.15
C PRO A 103 10.77 -18.84 -11.13
N ALA A 104 9.49 -18.82 -11.50
CA ALA A 104 8.35 -18.35 -10.68
C ALA A 104 8.48 -16.90 -10.11
N LYS A 105 9.37 -16.06 -10.67
CA LYS A 105 9.56 -14.67 -10.23
C LYS A 105 8.94 -13.69 -11.22
N LEU A 106 7.90 -12.97 -10.78
CA LEU A 106 7.29 -11.87 -11.53
C LEU A 106 8.26 -10.68 -11.63
N ASP A 107 8.33 -10.04 -12.78
CA ASP A 107 9.20 -8.87 -13.02
C ASP A 107 8.49 -7.56 -12.64
N VAL A 108 8.33 -7.37 -11.34
CA VAL A 108 7.66 -6.18 -10.78
C VAL A 108 8.48 -4.92 -11.08
N GLY A 109 9.81 -5.00 -10.95
CA GLY A 109 10.69 -3.87 -11.21
C GLY A 109 10.55 -3.32 -12.63
N SER A 110 10.53 -4.19 -13.65
CA SER A 110 10.30 -3.75 -15.04
C SER A 110 8.88 -3.26 -15.27
N ALA A 111 7.88 -3.84 -14.60
CA ALA A 111 6.49 -3.42 -14.71
C ALA A 111 6.26 -2.00 -14.16
N VAL A 112 6.86 -1.68 -13.03
CA VAL A 112 6.83 -0.34 -12.39
C VAL A 112 7.74 0.62 -13.12
N GLY A 113 8.94 0.17 -13.50
CA GLY A 113 10.04 1.01 -13.97
C GLY A 113 10.76 1.70 -12.81
N ARG A 114 11.87 2.34 -13.12
CA ARG A 114 12.71 3.07 -12.15
C ARG A 114 13.02 4.51 -12.54
N ASP A 115 12.53 4.92 -13.69
CA ASP A 115 12.73 6.30 -14.18
C ASP A 115 11.61 7.20 -13.68
N GLY A 116 11.69 7.53 -12.40
CA GLY A 116 10.64 8.30 -11.73
C GLY A 116 10.77 8.31 -10.22
N SER A 117 9.63 8.36 -9.51
CA SER A 117 9.65 8.62 -8.07
C SER A 117 8.57 7.86 -7.28
N LEU A 118 8.89 7.65 -6.00
CA LEU A 118 7.96 7.34 -4.93
C LEU A 118 7.66 8.63 -4.15
N THR A 119 6.39 9.02 -4.10
CA THR A 119 5.89 10.11 -3.26
C THR A 119 5.04 9.54 -2.13
N VAL A 120 5.40 9.89 -0.91
CA VAL A 120 4.66 9.55 0.31
C VAL A 120 4.01 10.81 0.86
N ILE A 121 2.69 10.76 1.04
CA ILE A 121 1.90 11.85 1.60
C ILE A 121 1.31 11.34 2.92
N LYS A 122 1.67 11.99 4.04
CA LYS A 122 1.10 11.69 5.36
C LYS A 122 0.16 12.83 5.75
N ASP A 123 -1.14 12.52 5.76
CA ASP A 123 -2.14 13.42 6.35
C ASP A 123 -2.21 13.12 7.85
N LEU A 124 -1.72 14.06 8.63
CA LEU A 124 -1.67 14.00 10.08
C LEU A 124 -2.74 14.87 10.74
N CYS A 125 -3.83 15.16 10.01
CA CYS A 125 -4.91 16.06 10.44
C CYS A 125 -4.41 17.48 10.76
N MET A 126 -3.29 17.88 10.15
CA MET A 126 -2.73 19.24 10.23
C MET A 126 -3.21 20.07 9.05
N LYS A 127 -2.90 21.40 9.07
CA LYS A 127 -3.28 22.32 7.99
C LYS A 127 -2.76 21.87 6.61
N GLU A 128 -1.55 21.31 6.58
CA GLU A 128 -0.93 20.80 5.37
C GLU A 128 -0.37 19.40 5.64
N PRO A 129 -0.52 18.45 4.70
CA PRO A 129 0.06 17.13 4.84
C PRO A 129 1.59 17.19 4.69
N TYR A 130 2.29 16.26 5.33
CA TYR A 130 3.70 16.03 5.05
C TYR A 130 3.84 15.30 3.71
N VAL A 131 4.76 15.79 2.87
CA VAL A 131 5.04 15.20 1.55
C VAL A 131 6.53 14.94 1.41
N GLY A 132 6.90 13.68 1.24
CA GLY A 132 8.26 13.25 0.92
C GLY A 132 8.29 12.61 -0.47
N THR A 133 9.29 12.94 -1.28
CA THR A 133 9.48 12.35 -2.61
C THR A 133 10.93 11.94 -2.79
N VAL A 134 11.14 10.70 -3.23
CA VAL A 134 12.46 10.15 -3.52
C VAL A 134 12.46 9.50 -4.91
N PRO A 135 13.61 9.44 -5.60
CA PRO A 135 13.72 8.67 -6.84
C PRO A 135 13.49 7.18 -6.56
N LEU A 136 12.99 6.45 -7.53
CA LEU A 136 12.92 4.99 -7.45
C LEU A 136 14.31 4.39 -7.65
N VAL A 137 14.62 3.36 -6.86
CA VAL A 137 15.87 2.61 -6.94
C VAL A 137 15.74 1.43 -7.91
N SER A 138 14.67 0.66 -7.77
CA SER A 138 14.50 -0.58 -8.53
C SER A 138 13.09 -0.81 -9.09
N GLY A 139 12.07 -0.15 -8.54
CA GLY A 139 10.67 -0.44 -8.85
C GLY A 139 10.13 -1.73 -8.21
N GLU A 140 10.94 -2.44 -7.41
CA GLU A 140 10.53 -3.67 -6.68
C GLU A 140 9.68 -3.36 -5.44
N ILE A 141 9.36 -2.10 -5.19
CA ILE A 141 8.56 -1.53 -4.10
C ILE A 141 9.26 -1.61 -2.74
N ALA A 142 9.68 -2.80 -2.28
CA ALA A 142 10.29 -2.96 -0.96
C ALA A 142 11.61 -2.18 -0.83
N GLU A 143 12.46 -2.23 -1.85
CA GLU A 143 13.70 -1.47 -1.93
C GLU A 143 13.43 0.03 -2.00
N ASP A 144 12.42 0.44 -2.76
CA ASP A 144 12.03 1.86 -2.90
C ASP A 144 11.48 2.41 -1.57
N ILE A 145 10.73 1.61 -0.81
CA ILE A 145 10.28 1.97 0.56
C ILE A 145 11.48 2.08 1.52
N THR A 146 12.44 1.16 1.42
CA THR A 146 13.67 1.23 2.23
C THR A 146 14.43 2.52 1.94
N SER A 147 14.61 2.86 0.67
CA SER A 147 15.27 4.11 0.23
C SER A 147 14.52 5.35 0.72
N TYR A 148 13.17 5.35 0.64
CA TYR A 148 12.36 6.45 1.17
C TYR A 148 12.61 6.69 2.65
N PHE A 149 12.63 5.65 3.48
CA PHE A 149 12.89 5.82 4.90
C PHE A 149 14.31 6.32 5.18
N ALA A 150 15.29 5.85 4.43
CA ALA A 150 16.68 6.28 4.58
C ALA A 150 16.88 7.74 4.15
N GLU A 151 16.37 8.14 2.98
CA GLU A 151 16.63 9.45 2.38
C GLU A 151 15.70 10.56 2.92
N SER A 152 14.41 10.26 3.10
CA SER A 152 13.40 11.25 3.47
C SER A 152 13.16 11.32 4.98
N GLU A 153 13.11 10.18 5.66
CA GLU A 153 12.84 10.12 7.10
C GLU A 153 14.09 9.91 7.95
N GLN A 154 15.22 9.58 7.33
CA GLN A 154 16.51 9.32 8.00
C GLN A 154 16.41 8.20 9.03
N ILE A 155 15.58 7.20 8.75
CA ILE A 155 15.38 6.01 9.59
C ILE A 155 15.94 4.79 8.86
N PRO A 156 17.05 4.19 9.34
CA PRO A 156 17.53 2.94 8.77
C PRO A 156 16.44 1.85 8.86
N THR A 157 16.11 1.29 7.72
CA THR A 157 14.92 0.43 7.57
C THR A 157 15.24 -0.79 6.71
N ALA A 158 14.77 -1.96 7.11
CA ALA A 158 14.70 -3.15 6.27
C ALA A 158 13.23 -3.43 5.94
N CYS A 159 12.92 -3.58 4.67
CA CYS A 159 11.57 -3.88 4.17
C CYS A 159 11.60 -5.11 3.27
N ALA A 160 10.71 -6.06 3.53
CA ALA A 160 10.49 -7.20 2.64
C ALA A 160 9.00 -7.39 2.41
N LEU A 161 8.61 -7.49 1.13
CA LEU A 161 7.22 -7.60 0.69
C LEU A 161 7.12 -8.74 -0.34
N GLY A 162 6.16 -9.63 -0.14
CA GLY A 162 5.94 -10.77 -1.02
C GLY A 162 4.48 -10.94 -1.39
N VAL A 163 4.22 -11.21 -2.67
CA VAL A 163 2.90 -11.62 -3.19
C VAL A 163 3.13 -12.80 -4.10
N LEU A 164 2.52 -13.93 -3.81
CA LEU A 164 2.54 -15.12 -4.65
C LEU A 164 1.18 -15.27 -5.32
N VAL A 165 1.20 -15.27 -6.64
CA VAL A 165 0.01 -15.47 -7.49
C VAL A 165 0.15 -16.85 -8.16
N ASP A 166 -0.91 -17.64 -8.16
CA ASP A 166 -0.92 -18.96 -8.77
C ASP A 166 -1.20 -18.92 -10.28
N VAL A 167 -1.22 -20.10 -10.91
CA VAL A 167 -1.51 -20.25 -12.33
C VAL A 167 -2.96 -19.85 -12.70
N ASP A 168 -3.88 -19.91 -11.74
CA ASP A 168 -5.27 -19.46 -11.88
C ASP A 168 -5.41 -17.95 -11.61
N GLN A 169 -4.29 -17.25 -11.50
CA GLN A 169 -4.18 -15.81 -11.22
C GLN A 169 -4.75 -15.40 -9.86
N ARG A 170 -4.90 -16.32 -8.91
CA ARG A 170 -5.35 -16.05 -7.55
C ARG A 170 -4.17 -15.81 -6.62
N VAL A 171 -4.36 -14.94 -5.63
CA VAL A 171 -3.35 -14.71 -4.60
C VAL A 171 -3.30 -15.90 -3.66
N GLN A 172 -2.17 -16.61 -3.63
CA GLN A 172 -1.93 -17.72 -2.71
C GLN A 172 -1.52 -17.23 -1.32
N CYS A 173 -0.57 -16.31 -1.29
CA CYS A 173 -0.15 -15.62 -0.07
C CYS A 173 0.34 -14.22 -0.40
N ALA A 174 0.18 -13.31 0.55
CA ALA A 174 0.72 -11.97 0.52
C ALA A 174 1.08 -11.56 1.95
N GLY A 175 2.21 -10.89 2.14
CA GLY A 175 2.65 -10.39 3.42
C GLY A 175 4.04 -9.79 3.35
N GLY A 176 4.53 -9.36 4.50
CA GLY A 176 5.83 -8.71 4.59
C GLY A 176 6.12 -8.18 5.99
N TYR A 177 7.25 -7.49 6.08
CA TYR A 177 7.65 -6.79 7.28
C TYR A 177 8.37 -5.49 6.96
N LEU A 178 8.36 -4.61 7.94
CA LEU A 178 9.08 -3.35 7.99
C LEU A 178 9.77 -3.27 9.34
N ILE A 179 11.11 -3.32 9.34
CA ILE A 179 11.95 -3.27 10.54
C ILE A 179 12.71 -1.95 10.53
N GLN A 180 12.68 -1.22 11.63
CA GLN A 180 13.27 0.11 11.74
C GLN A 180 14.18 0.18 12.96
N LEU A 181 15.37 0.71 12.74
CA LEU A 181 16.30 1.04 13.83
C LEU A 181 15.89 2.36 14.47
N LEU A 182 15.88 2.38 15.79
CA LEU A 182 15.69 3.60 16.56
C LEU A 182 17.06 4.19 16.92
N PRO A 183 17.14 5.48 17.31
CA PRO A 183 18.40 6.09 17.72
C PRO A 183 19.10 5.29 18.82
N GLY A 184 20.39 5.05 18.63
CA GLY A 184 21.21 4.28 19.56
C GLY A 184 21.38 2.79 19.20
N ALA A 185 20.83 2.34 18.05
CA ALA A 185 21.13 1.00 17.53
C ALA A 185 22.62 0.85 17.19
N ASP A 186 23.20 -0.28 17.60
CA ASP A 186 24.58 -0.63 17.34
C ASP A 186 24.74 -1.63 16.19
N ASP A 187 25.99 -1.88 15.78
CA ASP A 187 26.29 -2.84 14.72
C ASP A 187 25.90 -4.28 15.06
N ALA A 188 25.80 -4.61 16.35
CA ALA A 188 25.37 -5.92 16.79
C ALA A 188 23.87 -6.14 16.49
N ALA A 189 23.04 -5.13 16.75
CA ALA A 189 21.62 -5.16 16.43
C ALA A 189 21.41 -5.25 14.89
N ILE A 190 22.19 -4.52 14.10
CA ILE A 190 22.14 -4.60 12.63
C ILE A 190 22.47 -6.00 12.15
N SER A 191 23.60 -6.56 12.63
CA SER A 191 24.04 -7.91 12.26
C SER A 191 23.02 -8.99 12.63
N ALA A 192 22.38 -8.86 13.80
CA ALA A 192 21.35 -9.79 14.24
C ALA A 192 20.11 -9.75 13.34
N ILE A 193 19.67 -8.55 12.91
CA ILE A 193 18.57 -8.39 11.96
C ILE A 193 18.92 -9.00 10.60
N GLU A 194 20.11 -8.73 10.05
CA GLU A 194 20.57 -9.28 8.78
C GLU A 194 20.61 -10.81 8.81
N GLN A 195 21.09 -11.40 9.88
CA GLN A 195 21.10 -12.86 10.06
C GLN A 195 19.67 -13.42 10.14
N GLY A 196 18.77 -12.76 10.84
CA GLY A 196 17.37 -13.14 10.90
C GLY A 196 16.67 -13.09 9.54
N ILE A 197 16.91 -12.02 8.76
CA ILE A 197 16.41 -11.88 7.39
C ILE A 197 16.95 -13.02 6.50
N ALA A 198 18.24 -13.30 6.57
CA ALA A 198 18.88 -14.37 5.79
C ALA A 198 18.33 -15.75 6.18
N ARG A 199 18.05 -15.99 7.45
CA ARG A 199 17.50 -17.25 7.98
C ARG A 199 16.07 -17.49 7.48
N VAL A 200 15.21 -16.48 7.48
CA VAL A 200 13.82 -16.59 7.01
C VAL A 200 13.74 -16.71 5.50
N GLY A 201 14.66 -16.06 4.78
CA GLY A 201 14.68 -16.06 3.32
C GLY A 201 13.47 -15.33 2.69
N PRO A 202 13.00 -15.79 1.50
CA PRO A 202 11.91 -15.12 0.81
C PRO A 202 10.59 -15.18 1.60
N VAL A 203 9.98 -14.02 1.85
CA VAL A 203 8.71 -13.89 2.61
C VAL A 203 7.60 -14.78 2.04
N THR A 204 7.51 -14.91 0.71
CA THR A 204 6.50 -15.75 0.06
C THR A 204 6.65 -17.24 0.40
N GLU A 205 7.86 -17.72 0.60
CA GLU A 205 8.11 -19.11 1.00
C GLU A 205 7.70 -19.35 2.45
N ALA A 206 8.07 -18.43 3.33
CA ALA A 206 7.69 -18.46 4.75
C ALA A 206 6.15 -18.45 4.92
N LEU A 207 5.46 -17.55 4.21
CA LEU A 207 4.00 -17.47 4.26
C LEU A 207 3.30 -18.66 3.59
N ARG A 208 3.86 -19.21 2.51
CA ARG A 208 3.35 -20.45 1.91
C ARG A 208 3.48 -21.63 2.86
N GLY A 209 4.50 -21.62 3.71
CA GLY A 209 4.67 -22.58 4.80
C GLY A 209 3.66 -22.43 5.95
N GLY A 210 2.81 -21.38 5.91
CA GLY A 210 1.72 -21.16 6.86
C GLY A 210 2.06 -20.21 8.01
N LEU A 211 3.19 -19.49 7.96
CA LEU A 211 3.54 -18.52 9.00
C LEU A 211 2.52 -17.37 9.04
N SER A 212 2.10 -17.03 10.25
CA SER A 212 1.36 -15.80 10.56
C SER A 212 2.28 -14.57 10.54
N ALA A 213 1.70 -13.37 10.56
CA ALA A 213 2.48 -12.13 10.68
C ALA A 213 3.33 -12.12 11.97
N ARG A 214 2.79 -12.68 13.07
CA ARG A 214 3.50 -12.82 14.33
C ARG A 214 4.72 -13.72 14.20
N GLU A 215 4.52 -14.95 13.74
CA GLU A 215 5.61 -15.91 13.58
C GLU A 215 6.69 -15.41 12.61
N LEU A 216 6.28 -14.68 11.56
CA LEU A 216 7.21 -14.07 10.60
C LEU A 216 8.15 -13.08 11.30
N VAL A 217 7.60 -12.13 12.08
CA VAL A 217 8.43 -11.12 12.76
C VAL A 217 9.24 -11.74 13.91
N GLU A 218 8.68 -12.71 14.64
CA GLU A 218 9.39 -13.44 15.70
C GLU A 218 10.57 -14.26 15.15
N GLN A 219 10.44 -14.84 13.95
CA GLN A 219 11.56 -15.55 13.32
C GLN A 219 12.64 -14.61 12.81
N VAL A 220 12.26 -13.47 12.16
CA VAL A 220 13.25 -12.49 11.69
C VAL A 220 13.98 -11.83 12.86
N LEU A 221 13.30 -11.54 13.96
CA LEU A 221 13.84 -10.88 15.13
C LEU A 221 14.07 -11.85 16.30
N SER A 222 14.40 -13.11 16.03
CA SER A 222 14.54 -14.17 17.05
C SER A 222 15.67 -13.94 18.06
N GLU A 223 16.62 -13.07 17.76
CA GLU A 223 17.71 -12.69 18.67
C GLU A 223 17.29 -11.62 19.69
N PHE A 224 16.05 -11.07 19.57
CA PHE A 224 15.56 -9.98 20.41
C PHE A 224 14.41 -10.43 21.30
N GLN A 225 14.29 -9.79 22.47
CA GLN A 225 13.12 -9.95 23.35
C GLN A 225 11.99 -9.03 22.88
N LEU A 226 11.00 -9.58 22.20
CA LEU A 226 9.94 -8.79 21.60
C LEU A 226 8.78 -8.51 22.58
N GLU A 227 8.33 -7.26 22.56
CA GLU A 227 7.07 -6.83 23.15
C GLU A 227 6.07 -6.55 22.01
N ILE A 228 4.88 -7.16 22.10
CA ILE A 228 3.80 -6.92 21.15
C ILE A 228 3.08 -5.65 21.55
N LEU A 229 3.12 -4.62 20.68
CA LEU A 229 2.44 -3.36 20.89
C LEU A 229 0.98 -3.39 20.45
N SER A 230 0.71 -4.06 19.34
CA SER A 230 -0.65 -4.25 18.80
C SER A 230 -0.70 -5.40 17.81
N GLU A 231 -1.87 -6.01 17.67
CA GLU A 231 -2.21 -6.98 16.63
C GLU A 231 -3.65 -6.70 16.19
N GLU A 232 -3.82 -6.20 14.94
CA GLU A 232 -5.07 -5.70 14.44
C GLU A 232 -5.46 -6.39 13.13
N PRO A 233 -6.76 -6.62 12.87
CA PRO A 233 -7.22 -7.06 11.56
C PRO A 233 -7.07 -5.95 10.55
N VAL A 234 -6.74 -6.31 9.30
CA VAL A 234 -6.65 -5.36 8.18
C VAL A 234 -7.40 -5.86 6.97
N GLU A 235 -7.92 -4.96 6.16
CA GLU A 235 -8.68 -5.30 4.97
C GLU A 235 -8.53 -4.27 3.84
N TYR A 236 -8.94 -4.66 2.64
CA TYR A 236 -9.16 -3.71 1.55
C TYR A 236 -10.43 -2.92 1.82
N ARG A 237 -10.32 -1.64 2.18
CA ARG A 237 -11.45 -0.80 2.56
C ARG A 237 -11.48 0.51 1.79
N CYS A 238 -12.58 0.70 1.04
CA CYS A 238 -12.84 1.97 0.37
C CYS A 238 -13.87 2.79 1.16
N TYR A 239 -13.59 4.07 1.36
CA TYR A 239 -14.43 5.02 2.08
C TYR A 239 -15.22 5.94 1.14
N CYS A 240 -15.41 5.56 -0.14
CA CYS A 240 -16.24 6.35 -1.03
C CYS A 240 -17.71 6.32 -0.58
N SER A 241 -18.38 7.46 -0.71
CA SER A 241 -19.81 7.61 -0.42
C SER A 241 -20.41 8.58 -1.42
N ARG A 242 -21.76 8.54 -1.57
CA ARG A 242 -22.45 9.49 -2.42
C ARG A 242 -22.12 10.95 -2.03
N GLU A 243 -22.06 11.24 -0.74
CA GLU A 243 -21.70 12.57 -0.23
C GLU A 243 -20.30 13.02 -0.66
N ARG A 244 -19.30 12.13 -0.62
CA ARG A 244 -17.94 12.45 -1.08
C ARG A 244 -17.89 12.71 -2.59
N VAL A 245 -18.63 11.92 -3.37
CA VAL A 245 -18.73 12.10 -4.81
C VAL A 245 -19.49 13.37 -5.15
N THR A 246 -20.58 13.68 -4.42
CA THR A 246 -21.32 14.93 -4.56
C THR A 246 -20.41 16.14 -4.29
N ARG A 247 -19.59 16.11 -3.26
CA ARG A 247 -18.60 17.18 -3.00
C ARG A 247 -17.59 17.34 -4.12
N ALA A 248 -17.17 16.24 -4.73
CA ALA A 248 -16.28 16.30 -5.90
C ALA A 248 -16.96 16.98 -7.10
N LEU A 249 -18.25 16.68 -7.37
CA LEU A 249 -19.03 17.38 -8.40
C LEU A 249 -19.15 18.88 -8.10
N ILE A 250 -19.47 19.24 -6.88
CA ILE A 250 -19.55 20.64 -6.45
C ILE A 250 -18.21 21.36 -6.62
N SER A 251 -17.09 20.70 -6.36
CA SER A 251 -15.75 21.27 -6.50
C SER A 251 -15.30 21.53 -7.96
N MET A 252 -16.00 20.98 -8.94
CA MET A 252 -15.78 21.32 -10.36
C MET A 252 -16.17 22.79 -10.65
N GLY A 253 -17.09 23.34 -9.88
CA GLY A 253 -17.56 24.69 -10.06
C GLY A 253 -18.79 24.81 -10.96
N ARG A 254 -19.37 26.03 -10.97
CA ARG A 254 -20.64 26.32 -11.65
C ARG A 254 -20.59 26.12 -13.15
N GLU A 255 -19.46 26.49 -13.79
CA GLU A 255 -19.34 26.47 -15.25
C GLU A 255 -19.29 25.03 -15.79
N GLU A 256 -18.43 24.19 -15.21
CA GLU A 256 -18.28 22.80 -15.62
C GLU A 256 -19.55 21.98 -15.30
N LEU A 257 -20.21 22.25 -14.16
CA LEU A 257 -21.43 21.56 -13.80
C LEU A 257 -22.57 21.95 -14.79
N ASN A 258 -22.68 23.21 -15.20
CA ASN A 258 -23.61 23.65 -16.23
C ASN A 258 -23.33 22.99 -17.59
N SER A 259 -22.07 22.88 -17.99
CA SER A 259 -21.67 22.19 -19.25
C SER A 259 -22.12 20.73 -19.21
N LEU A 260 -21.84 20.03 -18.10
CA LEU A 260 -22.24 18.64 -17.89
C LEU A 260 -23.76 18.44 -17.99
N ILE A 261 -24.55 19.35 -17.38
CA ILE A 261 -26.02 19.31 -17.47
C ILE A 261 -26.50 19.50 -18.91
N ARG A 262 -25.98 20.51 -19.62
CA ARG A 262 -26.41 20.81 -21.00
C ARG A 262 -26.01 19.73 -22.00
N GLU A 263 -24.81 19.16 -21.88
CA GLU A 263 -24.28 18.23 -22.85
C GLU A 263 -24.77 16.80 -22.63
N GLN A 264 -24.90 16.37 -21.36
CA GLN A 264 -25.18 14.99 -21.02
C GLN A 264 -26.51 14.77 -20.27
N GLY A 265 -27.00 15.76 -19.53
CA GLY A 265 -28.22 15.69 -18.72
C GLY A 265 -28.16 14.64 -17.59
N ARG A 266 -27.01 14.06 -17.34
CA ARG A 266 -26.75 13.08 -16.31
C ARG A 266 -25.24 13.00 -16.03
N ALA A 267 -24.85 12.46 -14.87
CA ALA A 267 -23.45 12.12 -14.60
C ALA A 267 -23.33 10.69 -14.09
N GLU A 268 -22.28 10.03 -14.51
CA GLU A 268 -21.85 8.74 -13.99
C GLU A 268 -20.41 8.85 -13.53
N LEU A 269 -20.17 8.60 -12.24
CA LEU A 269 -18.85 8.67 -11.64
C LEU A 269 -18.48 7.32 -11.05
N THR A 270 -17.36 6.78 -11.50
CA THR A 270 -16.83 5.51 -10.98
C THR A 270 -15.72 5.79 -9.98
N CYS A 271 -15.80 5.17 -8.81
CA CYS A 271 -14.75 5.23 -7.82
C CYS A 271 -13.53 4.43 -8.29
N GLN A 272 -12.38 5.06 -8.49
CA GLN A 272 -11.16 4.39 -8.93
C GLN A 272 -10.61 3.36 -7.93
N PHE A 273 -11.01 3.42 -6.65
CA PHE A 273 -10.56 2.48 -5.63
C PHE A 273 -11.42 1.21 -5.52
N CYS A 274 -12.69 1.24 -5.87
CA CYS A 274 -13.59 0.08 -5.67
C CYS A 274 -14.57 -0.19 -6.80
N ASP A 275 -14.46 0.53 -7.90
CA ASP A 275 -15.30 0.45 -9.10
C ASP A 275 -16.81 0.67 -8.86
N LYS A 276 -17.16 1.19 -7.66
CA LYS A 276 -18.55 1.55 -7.38
C LYS A 276 -18.96 2.74 -8.25
N VAL A 277 -20.08 2.55 -8.96
CA VAL A 277 -20.64 3.58 -9.84
C VAL A 277 -21.70 4.38 -9.09
N TYR A 278 -21.66 5.71 -9.27
CA TYR A 278 -22.61 6.69 -8.75
C TYR A 278 -23.27 7.41 -9.91
N HIS A 279 -24.58 7.32 -9.98
CA HIS A 279 -25.37 7.98 -11.01
C HIS A 279 -26.06 9.22 -10.43
N TYR A 280 -26.10 10.29 -11.21
CA TYR A 280 -26.81 11.54 -10.93
C TYR A 280 -27.73 11.85 -12.10
N THR A 281 -28.99 12.12 -11.79
CA THR A 281 -29.99 12.58 -12.77
C THR A 281 -29.83 14.08 -13.05
N ASN A 282 -30.48 14.55 -14.11
CA ASN A 282 -30.48 15.98 -14.45
C ASN A 282 -31.00 16.84 -13.27
N GLU A 283 -32.11 16.40 -12.64
CA GLU A 283 -32.72 17.10 -11.51
C GLU A 283 -31.78 17.20 -10.32
N GLU A 284 -31.02 16.12 -10.02
CA GLU A 284 -30.04 16.13 -8.95
C GLU A 284 -28.89 17.09 -9.25
N LEU A 285 -28.39 17.12 -10.51
CA LEU A 285 -27.33 18.03 -10.92
C LEU A 285 -27.77 19.49 -10.88
N GLU A 286 -29.00 19.80 -11.33
CA GLU A 286 -29.60 21.15 -11.23
C GLU A 286 -29.74 21.57 -9.76
N GLY A 287 -30.14 20.64 -8.87
CA GLY A 287 -30.19 20.90 -7.43
C GLY A 287 -28.82 21.24 -6.83
N LEU A 288 -27.75 20.53 -7.27
CA LEU A 288 -26.37 20.85 -6.86
C LEU A 288 -25.93 22.21 -7.37
N LEU A 289 -26.25 22.53 -8.62
CA LEU A 289 -25.94 23.83 -9.24
C LEU A 289 -26.63 24.99 -8.51
N ALA A 290 -27.86 24.81 -8.06
CA ALA A 290 -28.61 25.81 -7.29
C ALA A 290 -28.00 26.04 -5.89
N SER A 291 -27.25 25.06 -5.35
CA SER A 291 -26.61 25.18 -4.02
C SER A 291 -25.23 25.86 -4.06
N LEU A 292 -24.66 26.11 -5.25
CA LEU A 292 -23.44 26.87 -5.51
C LEU A 292 -23.71 28.38 -5.63
#